data_ac50fa5f964d463588104cea47445220
#
_entry.id   ac50fa5f964d463588104cea47445220
#
_cell.length_a   1.000
_cell.length_b   1.000
_cell.length_c   1.000
_cell.angle_alpha   90.00
_cell.angle_beta   90.00
_cell.angle_gamma   90.00
#
_symmetry.space_group_name_H-M   'P 1'
#
loop_
_entity.id
_entity.type
_entity.pdbx_description
1 polymer ?
#
loop_
_entity_poly.entity_id
_entity_poly.type
_entity_poly.pdbx_seq_one_letter_code
_entity_poly.pdbx_strand_id
1 'polypeptide(L)'
;SGIMQVIVFSLIPFLCWVIKYKKQDNFFKWIGLYKPVKLVSNKKATIAMVIYFAVFILSYIISKEVSSNFENMGAVGIVPSLIVCFIQNGLSEEILFRGFIGKRLIAKFGKVSGILMQAVLFGFMHIALALAMNLPINISLMVSYFIIPTIAGWMLGYIDEKIYNGSIIPS
;
A
#
# COMPACT_ATOMS: atom_id res chain seq x y z
N SER A 1 7.67 16.47 2.90
CA SER A 1 8.16 16.03 1.59
C SER A 1 8.16 14.51 1.54
N GLY A 2 7.91 13.93 0.37
CA GLY A 2 7.76 12.50 0.19
C GLY A 2 8.96 11.64 0.51
N ILE A 3 10.12 12.14 0.28
CA ILE A 3 11.37 11.47 0.65
C ILE A 3 11.40 11.22 2.17
N MET A 4 10.93 12.16 2.98
CA MET A 4 10.85 11.99 4.43
C MET A 4 9.91 10.86 4.82
N GLN A 5 8.76 10.71 4.15
CA GLN A 5 7.82 9.62 4.39
C GLN A 5 8.44 8.26 4.07
N VAL A 6 9.12 8.12 2.92
CA VAL A 6 9.83 6.88 2.56
C VAL A 6 10.91 6.55 3.61
N ILE A 7 11.67 7.54 4.06
CA ILE A 7 12.71 7.35 5.09
C ILE A 7 12.07 6.88 6.39
N VAL A 8 11.04 7.57 6.90
CA VAL A 8 10.39 7.23 8.17
C VAL A 8 9.76 5.85 8.12
N PHE A 9 9.03 5.51 7.04
CA PHE A 9 8.36 4.21 6.90
C PHE A 9 9.35 3.06 6.67
N SER A 10 10.52 3.33 6.10
CA SER A 10 11.60 2.34 5.96
C SER A 10 12.44 2.21 7.23
N LEU A 11 12.60 3.28 8.00
CA LEU A 11 13.43 3.30 9.20
C LEU A 11 12.87 2.37 10.30
N ILE A 12 11.54 2.34 10.49
CA ILE A 12 10.89 1.48 11.50
C ILE A 12 11.19 0.00 11.23
N PRO A 13 10.91 -0.58 10.05
CA PRO A 13 11.29 -1.96 9.75
C PRO A 13 12.80 -2.20 9.80
N PHE A 14 13.61 -1.24 9.35
CA PHE A 14 15.06 -1.36 9.39
C PHE A 14 15.61 -1.47 10.82
N LEU A 15 15.18 -0.60 11.72
CA LEU A 15 15.58 -0.64 13.14
C LEU A 15 15.11 -1.93 13.81
N CYS A 16 13.88 -2.37 13.54
CA CYS A 16 13.39 -3.64 14.06
C CYS A 16 14.23 -4.82 13.57
N TRP A 17 14.61 -4.83 12.29
CA TRP A 17 15.48 -5.85 11.73
C TRP A 17 16.89 -5.82 12.35
N VAL A 18 17.50 -4.65 12.48
CA VAL A 18 18.84 -4.50 13.12
C VAL A 18 18.83 -5.07 14.53
N ILE A 19 17.80 -4.76 15.33
CA ILE A 19 17.74 -5.15 16.74
C ILE A 19 17.48 -6.66 16.90
N LYS A 20 16.56 -7.23 16.10
CA LYS A 20 16.05 -8.58 16.34
C LYS A 20 16.50 -9.63 15.32
N TYR A 21 16.76 -9.24 14.06
CA TYR A 21 16.83 -10.19 12.93
C TYR A 21 18.09 -10.09 12.08
N LYS A 22 18.98 -9.12 12.33
CA LYS A 22 20.20 -8.86 11.53
C LYS A 22 21.05 -10.12 11.28
N LYS A 23 21.09 -11.06 12.20
CA LYS A 23 21.88 -12.30 12.09
C LYS A 23 21.17 -13.42 11.34
N GLN A 24 19.89 -13.29 11.03
CA GLN A 24 19.07 -14.36 10.49
C GLN A 24 18.89 -14.29 8.99
N ASP A 25 18.62 -13.07 8.46
CA ASP A 25 18.30 -12.85 7.05
C ASP A 25 18.78 -11.50 6.55
N ASN A 26 18.93 -11.36 5.22
CA ASN A 26 19.13 -10.07 4.58
C ASN A 26 17.87 -9.20 4.73
N PHE A 27 18.05 -7.90 5.02
CA PHE A 27 16.94 -6.96 5.22
C PHE A 27 15.93 -6.96 4.08
N PHE A 28 16.41 -6.86 2.83
CA PHE A 28 15.53 -6.82 1.66
C PHE A 28 14.71 -8.11 1.52
N LYS A 29 15.33 -9.26 1.75
CA LYS A 29 14.62 -10.55 1.76
C LYS A 29 13.61 -10.62 2.91
N TRP A 30 13.98 -10.11 4.08
CA TRP A 30 13.14 -10.12 5.28
C TRP A 30 11.86 -9.28 5.14
N ILE A 31 11.89 -8.15 4.40
CA ILE A 31 10.70 -7.34 4.08
C ILE A 31 10.00 -7.77 2.78
N GLY A 32 10.50 -8.76 2.05
CA GLY A 32 9.91 -9.22 0.79
C GLY A 32 10.32 -8.39 -0.45
N LEU A 33 11.30 -7.52 -0.34
CA LEU A 33 11.81 -6.71 -1.46
C LEU A 33 12.84 -7.53 -2.26
N TYR A 34 12.36 -8.47 -3.03
CA TYR A 34 13.18 -9.32 -3.91
C TYR A 34 12.44 -9.63 -5.20
N LYS A 35 13.19 -9.87 -6.28
CA LYS A 35 12.61 -10.21 -7.58
C LYS A 35 11.81 -11.51 -7.47
N PRO A 36 10.53 -11.53 -7.86
CA PRO A 36 9.72 -12.75 -7.78
C PRO A 36 10.31 -13.83 -8.72
N VAL A 37 10.27 -15.07 -8.25
CA VAL A 37 10.86 -16.24 -8.96
C VAL A 37 10.17 -16.51 -10.31
N LYS A 38 8.92 -16.11 -10.45
CA LYS A 38 8.18 -16.10 -11.73
C LYS A 38 7.37 -14.81 -11.78
N LEU A 39 7.64 -13.98 -12.78
CA LEU A 39 6.64 -13.05 -13.31
C LEU A 39 5.60 -13.91 -14.06
N VAL A 40 4.76 -14.61 -13.29
CA VAL A 40 3.65 -15.33 -13.90
C VAL A 40 2.65 -14.27 -14.30
N SER A 41 2.44 -14.13 -15.62
CA SER A 41 1.25 -13.48 -16.14
C SER A 41 0.03 -14.26 -15.63
N ASN A 42 -0.36 -13.96 -14.40
CA ASN A 42 -1.54 -14.57 -13.80
C ASN A 42 -2.71 -13.69 -14.18
N LYS A 43 -3.52 -14.16 -15.15
CA LYS A 43 -4.71 -13.44 -15.61
C LYS A 43 -5.59 -12.95 -14.45
N LYS A 44 -5.69 -13.72 -13.36
CA LYS A 44 -6.45 -13.32 -12.15
C LYS A 44 -5.82 -12.12 -11.43
N ALA A 45 -4.49 -12.09 -11.29
CA ALA A 45 -3.79 -10.94 -10.70
C ALA A 45 -3.95 -9.71 -11.57
N THR A 46 -3.76 -9.84 -12.88
CA THR A 46 -3.94 -8.73 -13.83
C THR A 46 -5.37 -8.19 -13.77
N ILE A 47 -6.38 -9.06 -13.76
CA ILE A 47 -7.78 -8.66 -13.63
C ILE A 47 -8.04 -7.95 -12.30
N ALA A 48 -7.52 -8.48 -11.19
CA ALA A 48 -7.66 -7.85 -9.88
C ALA A 48 -7.01 -6.46 -9.83
N MET A 49 -5.80 -6.29 -10.39
CA MET A 49 -5.15 -4.99 -10.52
C MET A 49 -5.94 -4.02 -11.40
N VAL A 50 -6.45 -4.45 -12.53
CA VAL A 50 -7.29 -3.63 -13.41
C VAL A 50 -8.55 -3.16 -12.68
N ILE A 51 -9.22 -4.06 -11.95
CA ILE A 51 -10.39 -3.72 -11.15
C ILE A 51 -10.02 -2.72 -10.05
N TYR A 52 -8.90 -2.92 -9.36
CA TYR A 52 -8.42 -2.01 -8.33
C TYR A 52 -8.18 -0.60 -8.90
N PHE A 53 -7.43 -0.50 -10.00
CA PHE A 53 -7.19 0.79 -10.66
C PHE A 53 -8.49 1.44 -11.17
N ALA A 54 -9.42 0.66 -11.71
CA ALA A 54 -10.72 1.17 -12.15
C ALA A 54 -11.53 1.74 -10.97
N VAL A 55 -11.57 1.04 -9.84
CA VAL A 55 -12.25 1.51 -8.62
C VAL A 55 -11.56 2.75 -8.06
N PHE A 56 -10.22 2.77 -8.05
CA PHE A 56 -9.44 3.93 -7.61
C PHE A 56 -9.70 5.16 -8.48
N ILE A 57 -9.64 5.01 -9.80
CA ILE A 57 -9.92 6.09 -10.76
C ILE A 57 -11.38 6.55 -10.63
N LEU A 58 -12.33 5.64 -10.48
CA LEU A 58 -13.74 5.98 -10.30
C LEU A 58 -13.97 6.74 -9.00
N SER A 59 -13.37 6.31 -7.90
CA SER A 59 -13.43 7.03 -6.61
C SER A 59 -12.83 8.43 -6.72
N TYR A 60 -11.76 8.55 -7.49
CA TYR A 60 -11.09 9.80 -7.78
C TYR A 60 -11.95 10.74 -8.61
N ILE A 61 -12.62 10.26 -9.66
CA ILE A 61 -13.52 11.05 -10.51
C ILE A 61 -14.77 11.52 -9.73
N ILE A 62 -15.30 10.69 -8.84
CA ILE A 62 -16.48 11.01 -8.03
C ILE A 62 -16.17 12.04 -6.94
N SER A 63 -14.92 12.11 -6.45
CA SER A 63 -14.54 13.11 -5.46
C SER A 63 -14.39 14.48 -6.12
N LYS A 64 -15.36 15.37 -5.86
CA LYS A 64 -15.40 16.74 -6.43
C LYS A 64 -14.15 17.59 -6.11
N GLU A 65 -13.44 17.29 -5.05
CA GLU A 65 -12.19 18.00 -4.65
C GLU A 65 -11.05 17.81 -5.64
N VAL A 66 -11.10 16.76 -6.41
CA VAL A 66 -10.03 16.40 -7.34
C VAL A 66 -10.13 17.18 -8.66
N SER A 67 -11.35 17.50 -9.11
CA SER A 67 -11.53 18.22 -10.37
C SER A 67 -10.87 19.61 -10.35
N SER A 68 -10.96 20.31 -9.23
CA SER A 68 -10.38 21.67 -9.10
C SER A 68 -8.85 21.68 -9.10
N ASN A 69 -8.21 20.64 -8.56
CA ASN A 69 -6.75 20.54 -8.55
C ASN A 69 -6.18 20.16 -9.92
N PHE A 70 -6.89 19.34 -10.70
CA PHE A 70 -6.47 18.96 -12.05
C PHE A 70 -6.62 20.08 -13.07
N GLU A 71 -7.68 20.87 -13.00
CA GLU A 71 -7.88 22.03 -13.87
C GLU A 71 -6.77 23.07 -13.72
N ASN A 72 -6.19 23.19 -12.51
CA ASN A 72 -5.12 24.13 -12.20
C ASN A 72 -3.71 23.60 -12.49
N MET A 73 -3.49 22.27 -12.60
CA MET A 73 -2.13 21.71 -12.76
C MET A 73 -1.63 21.64 -14.20
N GLY A 74 -2.50 21.62 -15.20
CA GLY A 74 -2.11 21.39 -16.60
C GLY A 74 -1.41 20.03 -16.82
N ALA A 75 -1.24 19.63 -18.07
CA ALA A 75 -0.61 18.35 -18.43
C ALA A 75 0.84 18.19 -17.92
N VAL A 76 1.57 19.29 -17.74
CA VAL A 76 2.96 19.30 -17.28
C VAL A 76 3.08 18.94 -15.78
N GLY A 77 2.05 19.17 -14.97
CA GLY A 77 2.03 18.85 -13.54
C GLY A 77 1.58 17.43 -13.23
N ILE A 78 0.87 16.74 -14.12
CA ILE A 78 0.29 15.42 -13.89
C ILE A 78 1.37 14.34 -13.76
N VAL A 79 2.33 14.30 -14.67
CA VAL A 79 3.38 13.26 -14.68
C VAL A 79 4.26 13.32 -13.42
N PRO A 80 4.82 14.48 -13.02
CA PRO A 80 5.55 14.59 -11.75
C PRO A 80 4.68 14.20 -10.54
N SER A 81 3.41 14.61 -10.51
CA SER A 81 2.50 14.26 -9.41
C SER A 81 2.24 12.75 -9.31
N LEU A 82 2.07 12.06 -10.42
CA LEU A 82 1.95 10.61 -10.47
C LEU A 82 3.23 9.92 -9.98
N ILE A 83 4.40 10.37 -10.43
CA ILE A 83 5.71 9.81 -9.99
C ILE A 83 5.87 10.00 -8.48
N VAL A 84 5.59 11.18 -7.96
CA VAL A 84 5.65 11.46 -6.52
C VAL A 84 4.66 10.59 -5.77
N CYS A 85 3.42 10.46 -6.23
CA CYS A 85 2.41 9.63 -5.59
C CYS A 85 2.81 8.15 -5.57
N PHE A 86 3.29 7.61 -6.69
CA PHE A 86 3.72 6.21 -6.78
C PHE A 86 4.96 5.92 -5.93
N ILE A 87 6.00 6.74 -6.03
CA ILE A 87 7.25 6.49 -5.30
C ILE A 87 7.07 6.84 -3.82
N GLN A 88 6.42 7.94 -3.53
CA GLN A 88 6.29 8.45 -2.17
C GLN A 88 5.29 7.66 -1.35
N ASN A 89 4.06 7.52 -1.82
CA ASN A 89 3.01 6.82 -1.07
C ASN A 89 3.09 5.31 -1.34
N GLY A 90 3.08 4.87 -2.60
CA GLY A 90 3.08 3.46 -2.95
C GLY A 90 4.23 2.70 -2.31
N LEU A 91 5.47 3.07 -2.61
CA LEU A 91 6.65 2.33 -2.11
C LEU A 91 6.76 2.37 -0.58
N SER A 92 6.51 3.52 0.05
CA SER A 92 6.60 3.64 1.51
C SER A 92 5.56 2.80 2.23
N GLU A 93 4.33 2.77 1.71
CA GLU A 93 3.24 1.98 2.25
C GLU A 93 3.46 0.48 2.02
N GLU A 94 3.99 0.08 0.86
CA GLU A 94 4.35 -1.31 0.58
C GLU A 94 5.42 -1.82 1.55
N ILE A 95 6.49 -1.06 1.78
CA ILE A 95 7.55 -1.44 2.73
C ILE A 95 6.99 -1.60 4.14
N LEU A 96 6.19 -0.65 4.61
CA LEU A 96 5.67 -0.68 5.97
C LEU A 96 4.55 -1.72 6.15
N PHE A 97 3.51 -1.67 5.30
CA PHE A 97 2.32 -2.51 5.51
C PHE A 97 2.48 -3.92 4.98
N ARG A 98 2.97 -4.13 3.75
CA ARG A 98 3.12 -5.47 3.18
C ARG A 98 4.44 -6.10 3.62
N GLY A 99 5.54 -5.35 3.50
CA GLY A 99 6.88 -5.85 3.83
C GLY A 99 7.11 -6.07 5.32
N PHE A 100 6.71 -5.14 6.17
CA PHE A 100 6.97 -5.25 7.61
C PHE A 100 5.78 -5.81 8.39
N ILE A 101 4.67 -5.08 8.47
CA ILE A 101 3.51 -5.47 9.30
C ILE A 101 2.91 -6.78 8.79
N GLY A 102 2.64 -6.89 7.49
CA GLY A 102 2.03 -8.05 6.87
C GLY A 102 2.86 -9.31 7.08
N LYS A 103 4.16 -9.27 6.80
CA LYS A 103 5.05 -10.43 7.03
C LYS A 103 5.05 -10.90 8.48
N ARG A 104 5.00 -9.99 9.45
CA ARG A 104 4.98 -10.35 10.88
C ARG A 104 3.65 -10.93 11.31
N LEU A 105 2.54 -10.37 10.82
CA LEU A 105 1.21 -10.91 11.07
C LEU A 105 1.03 -12.28 10.42
N ILE A 106 1.50 -12.47 9.20
CA ILE A 106 1.47 -13.75 8.49
C ILE A 106 2.30 -14.82 9.22
N ALA A 107 3.49 -14.46 9.68
CA ALA A 107 4.34 -15.38 10.44
C ALA A 107 3.70 -15.82 11.77
N LYS A 108 2.90 -14.95 12.40
CA LYS A 108 2.27 -15.25 13.69
C LYS A 108 0.88 -15.90 13.56
N PHE A 109 0.06 -15.48 12.61
CA PHE A 109 -1.36 -15.84 12.52
C PHE A 109 -1.72 -16.63 11.25
N GLY A 110 -0.74 -16.93 10.40
CA GLY A 110 -0.96 -17.59 9.12
C GLY A 110 -1.36 -16.64 8.00
N LYS A 111 -1.28 -17.12 6.75
CA LYS A 111 -1.41 -16.26 5.55
C LYS A 111 -2.77 -15.53 5.46
N VAL A 112 -3.87 -16.22 5.67
CA VAL A 112 -5.20 -15.63 5.49
C VAL A 112 -5.47 -14.56 6.54
N SER A 113 -5.30 -14.91 7.81
CA SER A 113 -5.54 -13.98 8.92
C SER A 113 -4.55 -12.81 8.91
N GLY A 114 -3.27 -13.08 8.60
CA GLY A 114 -2.25 -12.04 8.53
C GLY A 114 -2.50 -11.00 7.44
N ILE A 115 -2.93 -11.44 6.23
CA ILE A 115 -3.31 -10.55 5.13
C ILE A 115 -4.53 -9.71 5.53
N LEU A 116 -5.55 -10.34 6.12
CA LEU A 116 -6.77 -9.62 6.54
C LEU A 116 -6.46 -8.57 7.63
N MET A 117 -5.70 -8.95 8.66
CA MET A 117 -5.32 -8.03 9.74
C MET A 117 -4.50 -6.85 9.21
N GLN A 118 -3.53 -7.10 8.32
CA GLN A 118 -2.75 -6.05 7.68
C GLN A 118 -3.64 -5.10 6.86
N ALA A 119 -4.62 -5.64 6.12
CA ALA A 119 -5.54 -4.85 5.32
C ALA A 119 -6.42 -3.93 6.19
N VAL A 120 -6.95 -4.45 7.30
CA VAL A 120 -7.73 -3.67 8.26
C VAL A 120 -6.88 -2.57 8.90
N LEU A 121 -5.64 -2.86 9.30
CA LEU A 121 -4.72 -1.85 9.83
C LEU A 121 -4.40 -0.77 8.79
N PHE A 122 -4.29 -1.13 7.52
CA PHE A 122 -4.10 -0.19 6.42
C PHE A 122 -5.29 0.77 6.26
N GLY A 123 -6.53 0.26 6.36
CA GLY A 123 -7.73 1.09 6.39
C GLY A 123 -7.78 2.02 7.60
N PHE A 124 -7.43 1.53 8.79
CA PHE A 124 -7.38 2.39 9.99
C PHE A 124 -6.34 3.51 9.88
N MET A 125 -5.20 3.25 9.27
CA MET A 125 -4.19 4.29 9.00
C MET A 125 -4.77 5.41 8.13
N HIS A 126 -5.56 5.08 7.11
CA HIS A 126 -6.20 6.07 6.25
C HIS A 126 -7.27 6.88 6.99
N ILE A 127 -8.05 6.26 7.89
CA ILE A 127 -8.96 7.01 8.78
C ILE A 127 -8.18 7.96 9.69
N ALA A 128 -7.10 7.50 10.30
CA ALA A 128 -6.27 8.36 11.14
C ALA A 128 -5.72 9.58 10.35
N LEU A 129 -5.33 9.36 9.10
CA LEU A 129 -4.89 10.44 8.20
C LEU A 129 -6.03 11.41 7.90
N ALA A 130 -7.23 10.91 7.57
CA ALA A 130 -8.40 11.74 7.30
C ALA A 130 -8.78 12.62 8.52
N LEU A 131 -8.72 12.05 9.71
CA LEU A 131 -8.94 12.80 10.97
C LEU A 131 -7.86 13.85 11.21
N ALA A 132 -6.60 13.53 10.92
CA ALA A 132 -5.49 14.49 11.02
C ALA A 132 -5.64 15.66 10.03
N MET A 133 -6.32 15.43 8.91
CA MET A 133 -6.68 16.46 7.92
C MET A 133 -7.98 17.22 8.28
N ASN A 134 -8.58 16.96 9.44
CA ASN A 134 -9.84 17.54 9.91
C ASN A 134 -11.03 17.29 8.96
N LEU A 135 -11.05 16.15 8.26
CA LEU A 135 -12.17 15.80 7.39
C LEU A 135 -13.39 15.41 8.22
N PRO A 136 -14.61 15.79 7.79
CA PRO A 136 -15.83 15.50 8.52
C PRO A 136 -16.15 14.00 8.52
N ILE A 137 -16.41 13.43 9.69
CA ILE A 137 -16.79 12.02 9.82
C ILE A 137 -18.20 11.81 9.27
N ASN A 138 -18.31 11.13 8.17
CA ASN A 138 -19.57 10.73 7.54
C ASN A 138 -19.42 9.40 6.81
N ILE A 139 -20.52 8.88 6.25
CA ILE A 139 -20.51 7.59 5.53
C ILE A 139 -19.56 7.62 4.33
N SER A 140 -19.52 8.73 3.58
CA SER A 140 -18.63 8.87 2.42
C SER A 140 -17.16 8.77 2.85
N LEU A 141 -16.78 9.43 3.94
CA LEU A 141 -15.43 9.34 4.50
C LEU A 141 -15.10 7.88 4.92
N MET A 142 -16.01 7.20 5.62
CA MET A 142 -15.81 5.81 6.02
C MET A 142 -15.60 4.88 4.83
N VAL A 143 -16.37 5.06 3.75
CA VAL A 143 -16.19 4.28 2.52
C VAL A 143 -14.86 4.60 1.86
N SER A 144 -14.53 5.87 1.67
CA SER A 144 -13.34 6.31 0.92
C SER A 144 -12.05 6.06 1.68
N TYR A 145 -12.03 6.27 2.99
CA TYR A 145 -10.81 6.21 3.81
C TYR A 145 -10.67 4.97 4.68
N PHE A 146 -11.67 4.10 4.74
CA PHE A 146 -11.54 2.82 5.44
C PHE A 146 -11.82 1.63 4.54
N ILE A 147 -13.01 1.56 3.92
CA ILE A 147 -13.43 0.37 3.17
C ILE A 147 -12.57 0.18 1.92
N ILE A 148 -12.43 1.22 1.09
CA ILE A 148 -11.64 1.14 -0.15
C ILE A 148 -10.17 0.80 0.14
N PRO A 149 -9.46 1.49 1.04
CA PRO A 149 -8.09 1.12 1.39
C PRO A 149 -7.97 -0.28 2.01
N THR A 150 -8.93 -0.71 2.83
CA THR A 150 -8.94 -2.07 3.38
C THR A 150 -9.02 -3.12 2.28
N ILE A 151 -9.93 -2.95 1.31
CA ILE A 151 -10.06 -3.86 0.17
C ILE A 151 -8.78 -3.85 -0.66
N ALA A 152 -8.21 -2.67 -0.93
CA ALA A 152 -6.92 -2.52 -1.61
C ALA A 152 -5.79 -3.26 -0.88
N GLY A 153 -5.67 -3.03 0.42
CA GLY A 153 -4.69 -3.68 1.27
C GLY A 153 -4.79 -5.21 1.25
N TRP A 154 -6.03 -5.73 1.25
CA TRP A 154 -6.27 -7.17 1.14
C TRP A 154 -5.89 -7.71 -0.24
N MET A 155 -6.28 -7.02 -1.32
CA MET A 155 -5.97 -7.45 -2.70
C MET A 155 -4.47 -7.48 -2.96
N LEU A 156 -3.76 -6.40 -2.62
CA LEU A 156 -2.31 -6.32 -2.81
C LEU A 156 -1.58 -7.35 -1.94
N GLY A 157 -1.94 -7.49 -0.67
CA GLY A 157 -1.37 -8.54 0.19
C GLY A 157 -1.66 -9.96 -0.30
N TYR A 158 -2.81 -10.21 -0.90
CA TYR A 158 -3.11 -11.50 -1.54
C TYR A 158 -2.24 -11.74 -2.76
N ILE A 159 -2.06 -10.74 -3.62
CA ILE A 159 -1.20 -10.79 -4.81
C ILE A 159 0.23 -11.14 -4.39
N ASP A 160 0.80 -10.40 -3.45
CA ASP A 160 2.16 -10.60 -2.98
C ASP A 160 2.37 -12.02 -2.41
N GLU A 161 1.49 -12.46 -1.53
CA GLU A 161 1.69 -13.69 -0.77
C GLU A 161 1.25 -14.96 -1.49
N LYS A 162 0.22 -14.89 -2.33
CA LYS A 162 -0.34 -16.06 -3.00
C LYS A 162 0.13 -16.20 -4.44
N ILE A 163 0.41 -15.10 -5.13
CA ILE A 163 0.77 -15.12 -6.54
C ILE A 163 2.29 -14.98 -6.72
N TYR A 164 2.90 -14.04 -6.00
CA TYR A 164 4.33 -13.73 -6.14
C TYR A 164 5.20 -14.27 -5.00
N ASN A 165 4.67 -15.23 -4.25
CA ASN A 165 5.38 -15.99 -3.23
C ASN A 165 6.08 -15.09 -2.18
N GLY A 166 5.40 -14.01 -1.81
CA GLY A 166 5.84 -13.08 -0.78
C GLY A 166 6.72 -11.94 -1.25
N SER A 167 6.92 -11.75 -2.55
CA SER A 167 7.55 -10.54 -3.08
C SER A 167 6.56 -9.37 -3.07
N ILE A 168 6.98 -8.21 -2.58
CA ILE A 168 6.20 -6.96 -2.57
C ILE A 168 6.50 -6.06 -3.78
N ILE A 169 7.37 -6.49 -4.71
CA ILE A 169 7.70 -5.69 -5.91
C ILE A 169 6.52 -5.56 -6.89
N PRO A 170 5.65 -6.58 -7.05
CA PRO A 170 4.55 -6.51 -8.00
C PRO A 170 3.32 -5.72 -7.55
N SER A 171 3.19 -5.41 -6.26
CA SER A 171 2.05 -4.67 -5.68
C SER A 171 2.10 -3.13 -5.79
#